data_4b83cda1e00b18a6e131a772e35a0cda
#
_entry.id   4b83cda1e00b18a6e131a772e35a0cda
#
_cell.length_a   1.000
_cell.length_b   1.000
_cell.length_c   1.000
_cell.angle_alpha   90.00
_cell.angle_beta   90.00
_cell.angle_gamma   90.00
#
_symmetry.space_group_name_H-M   'P 1'
#
loop_
_entity.id
_entity.type
_entity.pdbx_description
1 polymer ?
#
loop_
_entity_poly.entity_id
_entity_poly.type
_entity_poly.pdbx_seq_one_letter_code
_entity_poly.pdbx_strand_id
1 'polypeptide(L)'
;MNDRPRRGTSVHQVLATLGYGDAIGNEVLGIQRVLRAAGYESDIFVETADPRLESLTRDFRELVGESHPDNILIHHFSIGSKASRVAYALPDRMMLVYHNITPPQYFVDIHKLLVRFCYHGRRELGAYVDRCDLALGDSEFNRLELEGLGFARTGVLPVVADFSHLDVTPNDMVARDFDDGWTNILFVGRIIPNKRIEHLIRFYTLYKTRFNPRSRLLIVGSSQEFDRYQAMLFDLVRRLGVSDVHFTGHVSNEELAAYYDVADVFLCASEHEGFCVPLVEAFYKRIPVLAWAKTAVPATMDGAGVLYEHADPGEVATLIDLVVSDSDLQERILRTQDAALERMAARDLAPTLLSLVDRVRAGPRLAPTAVARDFWQQFDTTERVAELRLVRPAIYRALPTATRASGITV
;
A
#
# COMPACT_ATOMS: atom_id res chain seq x y z
N MET A 1 -26.16 -11.25 -39.02
CA MET A 1 -24.87 -11.90 -38.71
C MET A 1 -24.33 -11.21 -37.45
N ASN A 2 -24.47 -11.89 -36.32
CA ASN A 2 -23.96 -11.37 -35.06
C ASN A 2 -22.45 -11.60 -35.02
N ASP A 3 -21.70 -10.55 -35.28
CA ASP A 3 -20.24 -10.51 -35.00
C ASP A 3 -20.06 -10.43 -33.48
N ARG A 4 -20.07 -11.58 -32.81
CA ARG A 4 -19.56 -11.64 -31.44
C ARG A 4 -18.08 -11.32 -31.52
N PRO A 5 -17.54 -10.34 -30.71
CA PRO A 5 -16.15 -10.07 -30.69
C PRO A 5 -15.39 -11.38 -30.49
N ARG A 6 -14.26 -11.55 -31.20
CA ARG A 6 -13.45 -12.76 -31.13
C ARG A 6 -13.06 -13.00 -29.68
N ARG A 7 -13.42 -14.17 -29.12
CA ARG A 7 -12.85 -14.64 -27.86
C ARG A 7 -11.33 -14.48 -27.96
N GLY A 8 -10.72 -13.71 -27.04
CA GLY A 8 -9.28 -13.47 -27.07
C GLY A 8 -8.84 -12.00 -27.09
N THR A 9 -9.78 -11.08 -26.83
CA THR A 9 -9.49 -9.64 -26.66
C THR A 9 -9.75 -9.12 -25.26
N SER A 10 -10.00 -10.01 -24.30
CA SER A 10 -10.33 -9.62 -22.93
C SER A 10 -9.06 -9.38 -22.10
N VAL A 11 -9.09 -8.33 -21.29
CA VAL A 11 -8.07 -8.02 -20.29
C VAL A 11 -8.78 -7.82 -18.96
N HIS A 12 -8.86 -8.89 -18.17
CA HIS A 12 -9.55 -8.89 -16.89
C HIS A 12 -8.63 -8.58 -15.73
N GLN A 13 -9.20 -8.18 -14.60
CA GLN A 13 -8.46 -7.90 -13.37
C GLN A 13 -8.92 -8.84 -12.26
N VAL A 14 -8.00 -9.26 -11.39
CA VAL A 14 -8.32 -10.08 -10.23
C VAL A 14 -7.56 -9.60 -9.00
N LEU A 15 -8.24 -9.57 -7.86
CA LEU A 15 -7.65 -9.20 -6.56
C LEU A 15 -8.42 -9.85 -5.41
N ALA A 16 -7.83 -9.83 -4.22
CA ALA A 16 -8.46 -10.37 -3.01
C ALA A 16 -9.67 -9.52 -2.58
N THR A 17 -9.47 -8.22 -2.44
CA THR A 17 -10.51 -7.29 -1.93
C THR A 17 -10.43 -5.97 -2.69
N LEU A 18 -11.59 -5.46 -3.15
CA LEU A 18 -11.70 -4.12 -3.71
C LEU A 18 -12.23 -3.17 -2.63
N GLY A 19 -11.36 -2.30 -2.12
CA GLY A 19 -11.69 -1.27 -1.13
C GLY A 19 -12.22 0.00 -1.78
N TYR A 20 -13.08 0.71 -1.07
CA TYR A 20 -13.56 2.03 -1.50
C TYR A 20 -12.64 3.13 -0.98
N GLY A 21 -12.16 3.99 -1.89
CA GLY A 21 -11.33 5.14 -1.53
C GLY A 21 -9.90 4.81 -1.14
N ASP A 22 -9.44 3.55 -1.29
CA ASP A 22 -8.04 3.22 -1.13
C ASP A 22 -7.27 3.30 -2.47
N ALA A 23 -5.95 3.40 -2.38
CA ALA A 23 -5.09 3.58 -3.55
C ALA A 23 -5.22 2.42 -4.57
N ILE A 24 -5.32 1.17 -4.10
CA ILE A 24 -5.45 -0.01 -4.96
C ILE A 24 -6.81 0.00 -5.65
N GLY A 25 -7.87 0.31 -4.91
CA GLY A 25 -9.23 0.39 -5.47
C GLY A 25 -9.33 1.43 -6.57
N ASN A 26 -8.77 2.62 -6.35
CA ASN A 26 -8.74 3.69 -7.35
C ASN A 26 -7.94 3.30 -8.60
N GLU A 27 -6.80 2.63 -8.42
CA GLU A 27 -5.97 2.14 -9.53
C GLU A 27 -6.70 1.07 -10.35
N VAL A 28 -7.30 0.07 -9.72
CA VAL A 28 -8.08 -0.99 -10.37
C VAL A 28 -9.21 -0.41 -11.22
N LEU A 29 -9.97 0.54 -10.68
CA LEU A 29 -11.04 1.23 -11.40
C LEU A 29 -10.50 2.10 -12.55
N GLY A 30 -9.36 2.74 -12.34
CA GLY A 30 -8.65 3.52 -13.37
C GLY A 30 -8.20 2.65 -14.54
N ILE A 31 -7.57 1.52 -14.24
CA ILE A 31 -7.14 0.52 -15.23
C ILE A 31 -8.34 0.01 -16.03
N GLN A 32 -9.46 -0.34 -15.38
CA GLN A 32 -10.66 -0.80 -16.08
C GLN A 32 -11.20 0.25 -17.06
N ARG A 33 -11.25 1.53 -16.64
CA ARG A 33 -11.68 2.64 -17.51
C ARG A 33 -10.81 2.76 -18.76
N VAL A 34 -9.49 2.71 -18.61
CA VAL A 34 -8.53 2.77 -19.72
C VAL A 34 -8.71 1.58 -20.66
N LEU A 35 -8.79 0.37 -20.15
CA LEU A 35 -8.96 -0.85 -20.96
C LEU A 35 -10.26 -0.83 -21.76
N ARG A 36 -11.37 -0.47 -21.11
CA ARG A 36 -12.69 -0.36 -21.79
C ARG A 36 -12.69 0.75 -22.85
N ALA A 37 -12.08 1.90 -22.57
CA ALA A 37 -11.92 2.97 -23.54
C ALA A 37 -11.10 2.57 -24.77
N ALA A 38 -10.13 1.66 -24.59
CA ALA A 38 -9.33 1.07 -25.66
C ALA A 38 -10.02 -0.11 -26.39
N GLY A 39 -11.26 -0.45 -26.02
CA GLY A 39 -12.06 -1.50 -26.68
C GLY A 39 -11.85 -2.91 -26.13
N TYR A 40 -11.17 -3.06 -25.01
CA TYR A 40 -11.07 -4.36 -24.33
C TYR A 40 -12.30 -4.66 -23.52
N GLU A 41 -12.72 -5.93 -23.50
CA GLU A 41 -13.59 -6.44 -22.47
C GLU A 41 -12.78 -6.56 -21.17
N SER A 42 -13.23 -5.88 -20.10
CA SER A 42 -12.50 -5.80 -18.84
C SER A 42 -13.47 -5.82 -17.66
N ASP A 43 -13.41 -6.90 -16.90
CA ASP A 43 -14.14 -7.09 -15.65
C ASP A 43 -13.17 -7.23 -14.49
N ILE A 44 -13.67 -6.89 -13.27
CA ILE A 44 -12.92 -6.97 -12.01
C ILE A 44 -13.48 -8.14 -11.21
N PHE A 45 -12.62 -9.12 -10.92
CA PHE A 45 -12.97 -10.33 -10.16
C PHE A 45 -12.36 -10.27 -8.77
N VAL A 46 -13.17 -10.51 -7.72
CA VAL A 46 -12.76 -10.34 -6.32
C VAL A 46 -13.25 -11.48 -5.42
N GLU A 47 -12.60 -11.69 -4.28
CA GLU A 47 -13.18 -12.50 -3.19
C GLU A 47 -14.20 -11.68 -2.40
N THR A 48 -13.88 -10.40 -2.16
CA THR A 48 -14.76 -9.46 -1.45
C THR A 48 -14.64 -8.06 -2.05
N ALA A 49 -15.70 -7.27 -1.92
CA ALA A 49 -15.70 -5.85 -2.28
C ALA A 49 -16.37 -5.04 -1.18
N ASP A 50 -16.03 -3.75 -1.11
CA ASP A 50 -16.83 -2.80 -0.35
C ASP A 50 -18.27 -2.78 -0.92
N PRO A 51 -19.34 -2.74 -0.10
CA PRO A 51 -20.72 -2.76 -0.57
C PRO A 51 -21.05 -1.71 -1.64
N ARG A 52 -20.36 -0.56 -1.62
CA ARG A 52 -20.53 0.50 -2.63
C ARG A 52 -19.96 0.14 -4.00
N LEU A 53 -19.07 -0.86 -4.08
CA LEU A 53 -18.36 -1.29 -5.29
C LEU A 53 -18.81 -2.68 -5.79
N GLU A 54 -19.67 -3.38 -5.04
CA GLU A 54 -20.12 -4.73 -5.41
C GLU A 54 -20.71 -4.81 -6.84
N SER A 55 -21.46 -3.78 -7.24
CA SER A 55 -22.06 -3.74 -8.59
C SER A 55 -21.03 -3.60 -9.73
N LEU A 56 -19.80 -3.24 -9.42
CA LEU A 56 -18.70 -3.09 -10.37
C LEU A 56 -17.82 -4.34 -10.45
N THR A 57 -18.07 -5.34 -9.60
CA THR A 57 -17.24 -6.53 -9.45
C THR A 57 -17.98 -7.81 -9.74
N ARG A 58 -17.23 -8.87 -9.96
CA ARG A 58 -17.71 -10.24 -10.11
C ARG A 58 -17.00 -11.17 -9.14
N ASP A 59 -17.62 -12.27 -8.76
CA ASP A 59 -16.98 -13.28 -7.93
C ASP A 59 -15.79 -13.92 -8.66
N PHE A 60 -14.64 -14.04 -7.98
CA PHE A 60 -13.43 -14.61 -8.58
C PHE A 60 -13.59 -16.02 -9.15
N ARG A 61 -14.58 -16.78 -8.66
CA ARG A 61 -14.88 -18.13 -9.16
C ARG A 61 -15.45 -18.12 -10.57
N GLU A 62 -16.12 -17.03 -10.97
CA GLU A 62 -16.65 -16.86 -12.33
C GLU A 62 -15.52 -16.68 -13.36
N LEU A 63 -14.36 -16.20 -12.95
CA LEU A 63 -13.18 -16.03 -13.80
C LEU A 63 -12.79 -17.33 -14.51
N VAL A 64 -13.07 -18.50 -13.90
CA VAL A 64 -12.80 -19.81 -14.52
C VAL A 64 -13.55 -20.00 -15.84
N GLY A 65 -14.78 -19.49 -15.93
CA GLY A 65 -15.60 -19.55 -17.14
C GLY A 65 -15.22 -18.54 -18.24
N GLU A 66 -14.58 -17.43 -17.83
CA GLU A 66 -14.13 -16.37 -18.75
C GLU A 66 -12.70 -16.57 -19.24
N SER A 67 -11.95 -17.44 -18.57
CA SER A 67 -10.52 -17.65 -18.82
C SER A 67 -10.25 -18.23 -20.21
N HIS A 68 -9.28 -17.67 -20.91
CA HIS A 68 -8.84 -18.14 -22.23
C HIS A 68 -7.33 -17.90 -22.43
N PRO A 69 -6.63 -18.82 -23.15
CA PRO A 69 -5.21 -18.66 -23.39
C PRO A 69 -4.78 -17.33 -24.04
N ASP A 70 -5.63 -16.69 -24.81
CA ASP A 70 -5.32 -15.43 -25.47
C ASP A 70 -5.72 -14.19 -24.67
N ASN A 71 -6.40 -14.37 -23.53
CA ASN A 71 -6.71 -13.30 -22.60
C ASN A 71 -5.46 -12.88 -21.81
N ILE A 72 -5.52 -11.66 -21.26
CA ILE A 72 -4.57 -11.20 -20.27
C ILE A 72 -5.32 -11.06 -18.95
N LEU A 73 -4.74 -11.59 -17.88
CA LEU A 73 -5.23 -11.43 -16.53
C LEU A 73 -4.25 -10.53 -15.76
N ILE A 74 -4.72 -9.36 -15.35
CA ILE A 74 -3.99 -8.45 -14.46
C ILE A 74 -4.31 -8.89 -13.03
N HIS A 75 -3.31 -9.42 -12.33
CA HIS A 75 -3.44 -9.85 -10.94
C HIS A 75 -2.84 -8.81 -10.01
N HIS A 76 -3.70 -8.11 -9.27
CA HIS A 76 -3.29 -7.17 -8.22
C HIS A 76 -2.93 -7.92 -6.95
N PHE A 77 -1.64 -7.97 -6.66
CA PHE A 77 -1.09 -8.78 -5.58
C PHE A 77 -0.70 -7.90 -4.39
N SER A 78 -1.59 -7.81 -3.41
CA SER A 78 -1.37 -7.10 -2.13
C SER A 78 -1.28 -8.06 -0.94
N ILE A 79 -1.82 -9.27 -1.08
CA ILE A 79 -1.82 -10.33 -0.08
C ILE A 79 -2.10 -11.68 -0.78
N GLY A 80 -1.68 -12.79 -0.18
CA GLY A 80 -2.07 -14.11 -0.65
C GLY A 80 -3.54 -14.41 -0.42
N SER A 81 -4.22 -15.06 -1.40
CA SER A 81 -5.67 -15.21 -1.38
C SER A 81 -6.16 -16.43 -2.17
N LYS A 82 -7.44 -16.79 -2.02
CA LYS A 82 -8.05 -17.82 -2.87
C LYS A 82 -8.13 -17.36 -4.32
N ALA A 83 -8.41 -16.08 -4.56
CA ALA A 83 -8.41 -15.49 -5.88
C ALA A 83 -7.04 -15.63 -6.56
N SER A 84 -5.96 -15.37 -5.82
CA SER A 84 -4.58 -15.60 -6.29
C SER A 84 -4.37 -17.06 -6.73
N ARG A 85 -4.83 -18.03 -5.95
CA ARG A 85 -4.67 -19.46 -6.28
C ARG A 85 -5.42 -19.86 -7.53
N VAL A 86 -6.65 -19.36 -7.71
CA VAL A 86 -7.43 -19.57 -8.94
C VAL A 86 -6.72 -18.92 -10.12
N ALA A 87 -6.34 -17.66 -10.02
CA ALA A 87 -5.63 -16.92 -11.08
C ALA A 87 -4.34 -17.63 -11.52
N TYR A 88 -3.58 -18.19 -10.58
CA TYR A 88 -2.37 -18.96 -10.89
C TYR A 88 -2.63 -20.15 -11.83
N ALA A 89 -3.73 -20.87 -11.62
CA ALA A 89 -4.07 -22.09 -12.34
C ALA A 89 -4.68 -21.85 -13.73
N LEU A 90 -5.11 -20.62 -14.05
CA LEU A 90 -5.78 -20.31 -15.31
C LEU A 90 -4.80 -20.20 -16.48
N PRO A 91 -5.24 -20.47 -17.72
CA PRO A 91 -4.38 -20.44 -18.90
C PRO A 91 -4.10 -19.03 -19.44
N ASP A 92 -4.68 -17.99 -18.86
CA ASP A 92 -4.51 -16.60 -19.30
C ASP A 92 -3.03 -16.18 -19.21
N ARG A 93 -2.65 -15.23 -20.05
CA ARG A 93 -1.36 -14.54 -19.90
C ARG A 93 -1.40 -13.70 -18.65
N MET A 94 -0.36 -13.77 -17.82
CA MET A 94 -0.36 -13.13 -16.50
C MET A 94 0.46 -11.85 -16.48
N MET A 95 -0.21 -10.75 -16.14
CA MET A 95 0.41 -9.50 -15.74
C MET A 95 0.17 -9.31 -14.24
N LEU A 96 1.21 -9.34 -13.42
CA LEU A 96 1.10 -9.13 -11.97
C LEU A 96 1.41 -7.68 -11.64
N VAL A 97 0.56 -7.05 -10.82
CA VAL A 97 0.81 -5.73 -10.21
C VAL A 97 1.00 -5.93 -8.71
N TYR A 98 2.21 -5.70 -8.23
CA TYR A 98 2.59 -5.90 -6.84
C TYR A 98 2.46 -4.61 -6.04
N HIS A 99 1.52 -4.59 -5.10
CA HIS A 99 1.21 -3.45 -4.24
C HIS A 99 1.97 -3.45 -2.92
N ASN A 100 3.02 -4.22 -2.82
CA ASN A 100 3.80 -4.47 -1.63
C ASN A 100 3.07 -5.28 -0.55
N ILE A 101 3.80 -6.18 0.08
CA ILE A 101 3.35 -6.88 1.28
C ILE A 101 4.32 -6.54 2.42
N THR A 102 3.83 -5.79 3.39
CA THR A 102 4.61 -5.45 4.58
C THR A 102 5.24 -6.69 5.21
N PRO A 103 6.54 -6.69 5.49
CA PRO A 103 7.20 -7.83 6.14
C PRO A 103 6.53 -8.21 7.46
N PRO A 104 6.28 -9.52 7.71
CA PRO A 104 5.48 -9.99 8.85
C PRO A 104 6.06 -9.62 10.22
N GLN A 105 7.37 -9.37 10.32
CA GLN A 105 8.05 -9.02 11.56
C GLN A 105 7.51 -7.75 12.22
N TYR A 106 6.97 -6.79 11.43
CA TYR A 106 6.37 -5.57 11.99
C TYR A 106 5.14 -5.86 12.86
N PHE A 107 4.46 -6.97 12.61
CA PHE A 107 3.21 -7.33 13.27
C PHE A 107 3.36 -8.37 14.38
N VAL A 108 4.59 -8.89 14.58
CA VAL A 108 4.88 -9.84 15.66
C VAL A 108 4.49 -9.24 17.00
N ASP A 109 3.81 -10.04 17.83
CA ASP A 109 3.25 -9.63 19.13
C ASP A 109 2.15 -8.55 19.09
N ILE A 110 1.83 -8.00 17.92
CA ILE A 110 0.78 -7.00 17.75
C ILE A 110 -0.46 -7.64 17.11
N HIS A 111 -0.34 -8.24 15.93
CA HIS A 111 -1.46 -8.76 15.15
C HIS A 111 -1.15 -10.11 14.52
N LYS A 112 -1.41 -11.20 15.24
CA LYS A 112 -1.04 -12.57 14.85
C LYS A 112 -1.56 -13.02 13.48
N LEU A 113 -2.80 -12.64 13.16
CA LEU A 113 -3.42 -13.01 11.88
C LEU A 113 -2.71 -12.32 10.70
N LEU A 114 -2.35 -11.05 10.87
CA LEU A 114 -1.66 -10.29 9.84
C LEU A 114 -0.21 -10.78 9.64
N VAL A 115 0.48 -11.19 10.71
CA VAL A 115 1.78 -11.90 10.58
C VAL A 115 1.65 -13.08 9.64
N ARG A 116 0.62 -13.90 9.83
CA ARG A 116 0.35 -15.06 9.00
C ARG A 116 0.06 -14.65 7.55
N PHE A 117 -0.84 -13.72 7.33
CA PHE A 117 -1.22 -13.28 5.98
C PHE A 117 -0.05 -12.69 5.22
N CYS A 118 0.74 -11.82 5.84
CA CYS A 118 1.93 -11.25 5.20
C CYS A 118 2.97 -12.33 4.90
N TYR A 119 3.23 -13.25 5.83
CA TYR A 119 4.18 -14.34 5.63
C TYR A 119 3.78 -15.24 4.46
N HIS A 120 2.52 -15.67 4.41
CA HIS A 120 2.03 -16.53 3.34
C HIS A 120 1.94 -15.78 2.01
N GLY A 121 1.47 -14.53 2.02
CA GLY A 121 1.42 -13.71 0.81
C GLY A 121 2.78 -13.54 0.15
N ARG A 122 3.84 -13.28 0.94
CA ARG A 122 5.22 -13.20 0.40
C ARG A 122 5.72 -14.53 -0.16
N ARG A 123 5.35 -15.67 0.42
CA ARG A 123 5.66 -17.00 -0.13
C ARG A 123 4.87 -17.27 -1.41
N GLU A 124 3.60 -16.96 -1.45
CA GLU A 124 2.76 -17.09 -2.65
C GLU A 124 3.30 -16.23 -3.79
N LEU A 125 3.77 -15.01 -3.52
CA LEU A 125 4.41 -14.15 -4.51
C LEU A 125 5.61 -14.85 -5.18
N GLY A 126 6.45 -15.51 -4.39
CA GLY A 126 7.58 -16.30 -4.92
C GLY A 126 7.17 -17.43 -5.88
N ALA A 127 5.98 -17.99 -5.72
CA ALA A 127 5.44 -18.99 -6.64
C ALA A 127 5.10 -18.43 -8.03
N TYR A 128 4.83 -17.14 -8.12
CA TYR A 128 4.46 -16.47 -9.38
C TYR A 128 5.66 -16.17 -10.29
N VAL A 129 6.91 -16.35 -9.83
CA VAL A 129 8.13 -16.03 -10.58
C VAL A 129 8.11 -16.65 -11.98
N ASP A 130 7.77 -17.93 -12.10
CA ASP A 130 7.71 -18.65 -13.38
C ASP A 130 6.35 -18.56 -14.07
N ARG A 131 5.37 -17.90 -13.45
CA ARG A 131 3.99 -17.80 -13.96
C ARG A 131 3.70 -16.51 -14.70
N CYS A 132 4.38 -15.42 -14.36
CA CYS A 132 4.06 -14.10 -14.86
C CYS A 132 4.78 -13.80 -16.17
N ASP A 133 4.01 -13.41 -17.21
CA ASP A 133 4.56 -12.84 -18.44
C ASP A 133 5.22 -11.49 -18.20
N LEU A 134 4.69 -10.71 -17.23
CA LEU A 134 5.22 -9.42 -16.80
C LEU A 134 4.83 -9.17 -15.34
N ALA A 135 5.78 -8.76 -14.51
CA ALA A 135 5.55 -8.37 -13.12
C ALA A 135 5.87 -6.88 -12.92
N LEU A 136 4.90 -6.14 -12.42
CA LEU A 136 4.96 -4.70 -12.24
C LEU A 136 4.93 -4.35 -10.76
N GLY A 137 5.77 -3.41 -10.35
CA GLY A 137 5.64 -2.75 -9.06
C GLY A 137 4.97 -1.39 -9.24
N ASP A 138 4.23 -0.91 -8.26
CA ASP A 138 3.69 0.45 -8.20
C ASP A 138 4.76 1.51 -7.85
N SER A 139 5.97 1.05 -7.53
CA SER A 139 7.17 1.86 -7.34
C SER A 139 8.42 1.13 -7.80
N GLU A 140 9.52 1.87 -7.97
CA GLU A 140 10.82 1.29 -8.29
C GLU A 140 11.31 0.36 -7.17
N PHE A 141 11.00 0.68 -5.92
CA PHE A 141 11.28 -0.20 -4.77
C PHE A 141 10.60 -1.56 -4.93
N ASN A 142 9.30 -1.57 -5.26
CA ASN A 142 8.54 -2.80 -5.48
C ASN A 142 9.04 -3.57 -6.71
N ARG A 143 9.42 -2.87 -7.79
CA ARG A 143 10.03 -3.49 -8.97
C ARG A 143 11.34 -4.20 -8.62
N LEU A 144 12.20 -3.56 -7.83
CA LEU A 144 13.48 -4.16 -7.38
C LEU A 144 13.25 -5.35 -6.45
N GLU A 145 12.21 -5.32 -5.61
CA GLU A 145 11.84 -6.48 -4.77
C GLU A 145 11.42 -7.66 -5.65
N LEU A 146 10.61 -7.44 -6.69
CA LEU A 146 10.23 -8.48 -7.66
C LEU A 146 11.47 -9.05 -8.40
N GLU A 147 12.38 -8.19 -8.82
CA GLU A 147 13.61 -8.60 -9.47
C GLU A 147 14.49 -9.46 -8.54
N GLY A 148 14.60 -9.03 -7.26
CA GLY A 148 15.32 -9.78 -6.23
C GLY A 148 14.68 -11.14 -5.90
N LEU A 149 13.38 -11.33 -6.13
CA LEU A 149 12.68 -12.60 -6.02
C LEU A 149 12.90 -13.51 -7.24
N GLY A 150 13.47 -13.00 -8.34
CA GLY A 150 13.77 -13.77 -9.55
C GLY A 150 12.79 -13.60 -10.70
N PHE A 151 11.87 -12.62 -10.66
CA PHE A 151 11.01 -12.31 -11.81
C PHE A 151 11.85 -11.84 -12.99
N ALA A 152 11.76 -12.54 -14.12
CA ALA A 152 12.61 -12.30 -15.29
C ALA A 152 12.24 -11.02 -16.07
N ARG A 153 10.98 -10.58 -15.97
CA ARG A 153 10.45 -9.41 -16.68
C ARG A 153 9.72 -8.54 -15.69
N THR A 154 10.36 -7.45 -15.31
CA THR A 154 9.80 -6.49 -14.37
C THR A 154 9.60 -5.12 -15.01
N GLY A 155 8.79 -4.29 -14.41
CA GLY A 155 8.55 -2.90 -14.78
C GLY A 155 7.87 -2.15 -13.66
N VAL A 156 7.60 -0.87 -13.88
CA VAL A 156 6.81 -0.04 -12.96
C VAL A 156 5.50 0.34 -13.65
N LEU A 157 4.39 0.12 -12.97
CA LEU A 157 3.12 0.74 -13.29
C LEU A 157 2.93 1.87 -12.27
N PRO A 158 3.11 3.13 -12.66
CA PRO A 158 3.07 4.23 -11.71
C PRO A 158 1.67 4.41 -11.14
N VAL A 159 1.59 4.60 -9.84
CA VAL A 159 0.33 4.97 -9.17
C VAL A 159 -0.12 6.32 -9.72
N VAL A 160 -1.35 6.37 -10.21
CA VAL A 160 -1.99 7.64 -10.59
C VAL A 160 -2.67 8.21 -9.36
N ALA A 161 -2.12 9.30 -8.86
CA ALA A 161 -2.70 10.00 -7.73
C ALA A 161 -4.00 10.69 -8.16
N ASP A 162 -5.09 10.38 -7.46
CA ASP A 162 -6.38 11.06 -7.57
C ASP A 162 -6.63 11.81 -6.26
N PHE A 163 -6.68 13.12 -6.35
CA PHE A 163 -6.87 14.01 -5.19
C PHE A 163 -8.32 14.52 -5.03
N SER A 164 -9.25 14.02 -5.86
CA SER A 164 -10.65 14.46 -5.84
C SER A 164 -11.33 14.34 -4.47
N HIS A 165 -10.87 13.40 -3.64
CA HIS A 165 -11.33 13.25 -2.26
C HIS A 165 -10.86 14.38 -1.32
N LEU A 166 -9.88 15.20 -1.73
CA LEU A 166 -9.42 16.40 -1.03
C LEU A 166 -9.98 17.68 -1.62
N ASP A 167 -10.63 17.62 -2.81
CA ASP A 167 -11.27 18.74 -3.47
C ASP A 167 -12.72 18.93 -2.97
N VAL A 168 -12.88 18.92 -1.68
CA VAL A 168 -14.15 19.07 -0.96
C VAL A 168 -14.08 20.29 -0.06
N THR A 169 -15.24 20.79 0.36
CA THR A 169 -15.28 21.89 1.36
C THR A 169 -14.75 21.35 2.69
N PRO A 170 -13.65 21.91 3.23
CA PRO A 170 -13.09 21.46 4.49
C PRO A 170 -14.07 21.63 5.66
N ASN A 171 -13.92 20.77 6.67
CA ASN A 171 -14.74 20.83 7.87
C ASN A 171 -14.37 22.05 8.74
N ASP A 172 -15.30 22.99 8.89
CA ASP A 172 -15.11 24.24 9.65
C ASP A 172 -14.77 24.02 11.13
N MET A 173 -15.19 22.91 11.74
CA MET A 173 -14.91 22.64 13.16
C MET A 173 -13.43 22.31 13.35
N VAL A 174 -12.86 21.47 12.48
CA VAL A 174 -11.44 21.14 12.51
C VAL A 174 -10.59 22.41 12.29
N ALA A 175 -10.97 23.24 11.31
CA ALA A 175 -10.28 24.51 11.08
C ALA A 175 -10.31 25.42 12.33
N ARG A 176 -11.46 25.59 12.99
CA ARG A 176 -11.59 26.40 14.23
C ARG A 176 -10.78 25.88 15.39
N ASP A 177 -10.65 24.54 15.51
CA ASP A 177 -9.95 23.92 16.64
C ASP A 177 -8.42 23.98 16.49
N PHE A 178 -7.91 24.09 15.25
CA PHE A 178 -6.49 23.96 14.96
C PHE A 178 -5.87 25.14 14.19
N ASP A 179 -6.64 26.09 13.65
CA ASP A 179 -6.14 27.31 13.03
C ASP A 179 -6.09 28.47 14.07
N ASP A 180 -5.21 28.30 15.07
CA ASP A 180 -5.07 29.24 16.20
C ASP A 180 -3.66 29.80 16.35
N GLY A 181 -2.80 29.60 15.34
CA GLY A 181 -1.41 30.04 15.32
C GLY A 181 -0.45 29.15 16.09
N TRP A 182 -0.88 27.94 16.48
CA TRP A 182 0.02 26.90 16.93
C TRP A 182 0.58 26.13 15.74
N THR A 183 1.79 25.59 15.86
CA THR A 183 2.36 24.72 14.83
C THR A 183 1.70 23.35 14.86
N ASN A 184 1.13 22.94 13.74
CA ASN A 184 0.49 21.66 13.54
C ASN A 184 1.40 20.73 12.71
N ILE A 185 1.94 19.69 13.36
CA ILE A 185 2.71 18.64 12.71
C ILE A 185 1.72 17.52 12.34
N LEU A 186 1.57 17.24 11.05
CA LEU A 186 0.56 16.29 10.54
C LEU A 186 1.21 14.97 10.14
N PHE A 187 0.55 13.88 10.50
CA PHE A 187 0.70 12.55 9.92
C PHE A 187 -0.66 12.04 9.47
N VAL A 188 -0.72 11.47 8.27
CA VAL A 188 -1.92 10.80 7.74
C VAL A 188 -1.58 9.36 7.37
N GLY A 189 -2.40 8.41 7.83
CA GLY A 189 -2.27 6.99 7.49
C GLY A 189 -2.78 6.06 8.58
N ARG A 190 -2.91 4.78 8.27
CA ARG A 190 -3.28 3.77 9.28
C ARG A 190 -2.26 3.75 10.44
N ILE A 191 -2.74 3.65 11.65
CA ILE A 191 -1.89 3.56 12.85
C ILE A 191 -1.46 2.11 13.05
N ILE A 192 -0.39 1.73 12.34
CA ILE A 192 0.17 0.38 12.31
C ILE A 192 1.70 0.39 12.50
N PRO A 193 2.31 -0.70 12.98
CA PRO A 193 3.72 -0.69 13.41
C PRO A 193 4.75 -0.27 12.38
N ASN A 194 4.58 -0.59 11.08
CA ASN A 194 5.51 -0.19 10.04
C ASN A 194 5.53 1.33 9.76
N LYS A 195 4.51 2.06 10.24
CA LYS A 195 4.44 3.54 10.16
C LYS A 195 5.22 4.23 11.28
N ARG A 196 5.70 3.48 12.27
CA ARG A 196 6.57 3.98 13.35
C ARG A 196 6.01 5.22 14.07
N ILE A 197 4.73 5.19 14.43
CA ILE A 197 4.08 6.32 15.12
C ILE A 197 4.80 6.68 16.43
N GLU A 198 5.44 5.72 17.09
CA GLU A 198 6.28 5.95 18.26
C GLU A 198 7.48 6.88 17.98
N HIS A 199 8.00 6.91 16.75
CA HIS A 199 9.04 7.86 16.33
C HIS A 199 8.47 9.26 16.20
N LEU A 200 7.30 9.43 15.57
CA LEU A 200 6.63 10.73 15.46
C LEU A 200 6.41 11.36 16.85
N ILE A 201 5.91 10.56 17.81
CA ILE A 201 5.69 11.02 19.20
C ILE A 201 7.02 11.47 19.84
N ARG A 202 8.12 10.75 19.63
CA ARG A 202 9.44 11.11 20.20
C ARG A 202 10.02 12.37 19.55
N PHE A 203 9.92 12.50 18.24
CA PHE A 203 10.36 13.68 17.49
C PHE A 203 9.59 14.91 17.95
N TYR A 204 8.26 14.79 18.00
CA TYR A 204 7.38 15.84 18.49
C TYR A 204 7.66 16.22 19.95
N THR A 205 7.87 15.24 20.83
CA THR A 205 8.19 15.51 22.24
C THR A 205 9.42 16.41 22.34
N LEU A 206 10.45 16.11 21.57
CA LEU A 206 11.68 16.90 21.58
C LEU A 206 11.48 18.29 20.94
N TYR A 207 10.75 18.36 19.83
CA TYR A 207 10.40 19.62 19.19
C TYR A 207 9.62 20.54 20.15
N LYS A 208 8.54 20.01 20.76
CA LYS A 208 7.70 20.76 21.70
C LYS A 208 8.48 21.28 22.91
N THR A 209 9.39 20.48 23.45
CA THR A 209 10.13 20.84 24.67
C THR A 209 11.33 21.76 24.43
N ARG A 210 11.96 21.71 23.24
CA ARG A 210 13.18 22.46 22.95
C ARG A 210 13.00 23.67 22.07
N PHE A 211 12.04 23.61 21.14
CA PHE A 211 11.87 24.62 20.09
C PHE A 211 10.56 25.38 20.24
N ASN A 212 9.41 24.70 20.15
CA ASN A 212 8.12 25.38 20.14
C ASN A 212 7.08 24.71 21.06
N PRO A 213 6.84 25.27 22.28
CA PRO A 213 5.82 24.75 23.18
C PRO A 213 4.38 24.92 22.65
N ARG A 214 4.16 25.85 21.71
CA ARG A 214 2.87 26.04 21.03
C ARG A 214 2.83 25.21 19.76
N SER A 215 2.85 23.89 19.92
CA SER A 215 2.80 22.96 18.82
C SER A 215 1.93 21.75 19.15
N ARG A 216 1.46 21.04 18.13
CA ARG A 216 0.62 19.84 18.20
C ARG A 216 1.13 18.78 17.25
N LEU A 217 0.87 17.52 17.59
CA LEU A 217 1.03 16.39 16.68
C LEU A 217 -0.35 15.84 16.35
N LEU A 218 -0.76 15.96 15.10
CA LEU A 218 -2.04 15.48 14.56
C LEU A 218 -1.80 14.13 13.87
N ILE A 219 -2.32 13.05 14.44
CA ILE A 219 -2.20 11.68 13.91
C ILE A 219 -3.56 11.27 13.37
N VAL A 220 -3.73 11.45 12.06
CA VAL A 220 -4.99 11.23 11.35
C VAL A 220 -5.00 9.83 10.73
N GLY A 221 -5.93 8.99 11.18
CA GLY A 221 -6.13 7.66 10.62
C GLY A 221 -6.58 6.60 11.62
N SER A 222 -7.06 5.50 11.07
CA SER A 222 -7.64 4.41 11.86
C SER A 222 -6.56 3.51 12.49
N SER A 223 -6.81 3.10 13.73
CA SER A 223 -6.08 2.03 14.44
C SER A 223 -6.90 0.74 14.52
N GLN A 224 -7.97 0.62 13.74
CA GLN A 224 -8.84 -0.56 13.75
C GLN A 224 -8.03 -1.85 13.62
N GLU A 225 -8.31 -2.84 14.46
CA GLU A 225 -7.59 -4.11 14.59
C GLU A 225 -6.19 -4.02 15.23
N PHE A 226 -5.72 -2.81 15.59
CA PHE A 226 -4.41 -2.56 16.20
C PHE A 226 -4.49 -1.99 17.63
N ASP A 227 -5.52 -2.36 18.40
CA ASP A 227 -5.75 -1.86 19.76
C ASP A 227 -4.53 -1.98 20.68
N ARG A 228 -3.79 -3.10 20.56
CA ARG A 228 -2.57 -3.32 21.33
C ARG A 228 -1.49 -2.29 21.01
N TYR A 229 -1.27 -2.01 19.72
CA TYR A 229 -0.30 -1.00 19.30
C TYR A 229 -0.74 0.40 19.72
N GLN A 230 -2.02 0.72 19.56
CA GLN A 230 -2.58 1.99 20.02
C GLN A 230 -2.40 2.18 21.54
N ALA A 231 -2.67 1.14 22.35
CA ALA A 231 -2.44 1.18 23.78
C ALA A 231 -0.98 1.43 24.15
N MET A 232 -0.04 0.85 23.40
CA MET A 232 1.41 1.11 23.56
C MET A 232 1.77 2.57 23.25
N LEU A 233 1.15 3.17 22.22
CA LEU A 233 1.36 4.58 21.86
C LEU A 233 0.82 5.53 22.95
N PHE A 234 -0.37 5.27 23.48
CA PHE A 234 -0.94 6.05 24.60
C PHE A 234 -0.08 5.96 25.86
N ASP A 235 0.44 4.76 26.16
CA ASP A 235 1.39 4.58 27.26
C ASP A 235 2.70 5.33 27.03
N LEU A 236 3.19 5.39 25.79
CA LEU A 236 4.38 6.17 25.43
C LEU A 236 4.14 7.66 25.65
N VAL A 237 3.02 8.22 25.14
CA VAL A 237 2.65 9.64 25.38
C VAL A 237 2.63 9.97 26.86
N ARG A 238 1.98 9.12 27.65
CA ARG A 238 1.90 9.29 29.12
C ARG A 238 3.30 9.26 29.77
N ARG A 239 4.16 8.30 29.39
CA ARG A 239 5.51 8.17 29.97
C ARG A 239 6.42 9.32 29.60
N LEU A 240 6.27 9.88 28.40
CA LEU A 240 7.03 11.05 27.98
C LEU A 240 6.48 12.35 28.60
N GLY A 241 5.28 12.33 29.17
CA GLY A 241 4.64 13.50 29.78
C GLY A 241 4.35 14.61 28.75
N VAL A 242 4.18 14.25 27.48
CA VAL A 242 3.93 15.19 26.39
C VAL A 242 2.42 15.40 26.19
N SER A 243 2.00 16.66 26.04
CA SER A 243 0.62 17.07 25.72
C SER A 243 0.43 17.29 24.22
N ASP A 244 -0.82 17.52 23.82
CA ASP A 244 -1.22 17.96 22.49
C ASP A 244 -0.82 16.97 21.37
N VAL A 245 -0.92 15.67 21.66
CA VAL A 245 -0.88 14.57 20.70
C VAL A 245 -2.31 14.11 20.45
N HIS A 246 -2.80 14.36 19.24
CA HIS A 246 -4.18 14.11 18.87
C HIS A 246 -4.28 12.88 17.96
N PHE A 247 -5.00 11.85 18.40
CA PHE A 247 -5.35 10.68 17.62
C PHE A 247 -6.79 10.82 17.16
N THR A 248 -7.01 11.12 15.87
CA THR A 248 -8.35 11.43 15.38
C THR A 248 -9.20 10.19 15.08
N GLY A 249 -8.56 9.04 14.83
CA GLY A 249 -9.23 7.88 14.27
C GLY A 249 -9.52 8.05 12.78
N HIS A 250 -10.53 7.31 12.29
CA HIS A 250 -11.01 7.48 10.92
C HIS A 250 -11.80 8.77 10.79
N VAL A 251 -11.53 9.54 9.75
CA VAL A 251 -12.14 10.85 9.49
C VAL A 251 -12.83 10.85 8.12
N SER A 252 -13.76 11.78 7.90
CA SER A 252 -14.37 12.02 6.59
C SER A 252 -13.39 12.74 5.64
N ASN A 253 -13.74 12.84 4.35
CA ASN A 253 -12.92 13.56 3.38
C ASN A 253 -12.85 15.08 3.71
N GLU A 254 -13.95 15.65 4.20
CA GLU A 254 -14.04 17.05 4.61
C GLU A 254 -13.15 17.34 5.83
N GLU A 255 -13.12 16.40 6.79
CA GLU A 255 -12.22 16.49 7.94
C GLU A 255 -10.76 16.30 7.51
N LEU A 256 -10.50 15.30 6.63
CA LEU A 256 -9.16 15.05 6.11
C LEU A 256 -8.61 16.29 5.37
N ALA A 257 -9.41 16.88 4.50
CA ALA A 257 -9.04 18.11 3.80
C ALA A 257 -8.72 19.24 4.79
N ALA A 258 -9.52 19.40 5.85
CA ALA A 258 -9.28 20.40 6.88
C ALA A 258 -8.01 20.13 7.70
N TYR A 259 -7.69 18.88 8.03
CA TYR A 259 -6.41 18.55 8.69
C TYR A 259 -5.19 18.87 7.83
N TYR A 260 -5.29 18.64 6.52
CA TYR A 260 -4.23 19.07 5.60
C TYR A 260 -4.13 20.60 5.54
N ASP A 261 -5.26 21.32 5.48
CA ASP A 261 -5.28 22.78 5.34
C ASP A 261 -4.72 23.52 6.57
N VAL A 262 -4.81 22.93 7.77
CA VAL A 262 -4.27 23.54 9.01
C VAL A 262 -2.82 23.09 9.33
N ALA A 263 -2.22 22.22 8.52
CA ALA A 263 -0.91 21.67 8.80
C ALA A 263 0.23 22.58 8.33
N ASP A 264 1.25 22.78 9.17
CA ASP A 264 2.47 23.52 8.84
C ASP A 264 3.58 22.64 8.27
N VAL A 265 3.58 21.35 8.65
CA VAL A 265 4.55 20.36 8.17
C VAL A 265 3.93 18.96 8.20
N PHE A 266 4.15 18.19 7.15
CA PHE A 266 3.82 16.78 7.09
C PHE A 266 5.04 15.94 7.49
N LEU A 267 4.89 15.09 8.51
CA LEU A 267 5.97 14.28 9.05
C LEU A 267 5.69 12.78 8.84
N CYS A 268 6.54 12.11 8.07
CA CYS A 268 6.46 10.68 7.81
C CYS A 268 7.66 9.94 8.40
N ALA A 269 7.40 9.03 9.35
CA ALA A 269 8.41 8.15 9.94
C ALA A 269 8.25 6.69 9.52
N SER A 270 7.56 6.43 8.42
CA SER A 270 7.32 5.08 7.93
C SER A 270 8.63 4.36 7.61
N GLU A 271 8.82 3.19 8.20
CA GLU A 271 9.98 2.34 7.92
C GLU A 271 9.75 1.42 6.72
N HIS A 272 8.48 1.15 6.40
CA HIS A 272 8.13 0.32 5.25
C HIS A 272 6.87 0.83 4.53
N GLU A 273 7.04 1.14 3.25
CA GLU A 273 6.01 1.59 2.32
C GLU A 273 6.19 0.93 0.95
N GLY A 274 5.08 0.73 0.23
CA GLY A 274 5.09 0.38 -1.18
C GLY A 274 5.10 1.60 -2.09
N PHE A 275 4.38 2.67 -1.69
CA PHE A 275 4.34 3.97 -2.38
C PHE A 275 4.24 5.12 -1.36
N CYS A 276 3.25 5.14 -0.49
CA CYS A 276 2.94 6.19 0.48
C CYS A 276 2.19 7.40 -0.12
N VAL A 277 0.94 7.18 -0.53
CA VAL A 277 0.04 8.21 -1.09
C VAL A 277 -0.03 9.51 -0.26
N PRO A 278 -0.07 9.49 1.09
CA PRO A 278 -0.13 10.72 1.90
C PRO A 278 1.01 11.72 1.67
N LEU A 279 2.17 11.28 1.16
CA LEU A 279 3.26 12.20 0.80
C LEU A 279 2.85 13.09 -0.39
N VAL A 280 2.24 12.49 -1.42
CA VAL A 280 1.79 13.25 -2.60
C VAL A 280 0.52 14.04 -2.33
N GLU A 281 -0.33 13.60 -1.40
CA GLU A 281 -1.45 14.40 -0.88
C GLU A 281 -0.94 15.66 -0.17
N ALA A 282 0.11 15.55 0.65
CA ALA A 282 0.75 16.68 1.28
C ALA A 282 1.39 17.64 0.26
N PHE A 283 1.97 17.11 -0.84
CA PHE A 283 2.43 17.95 -1.95
C PHE A 283 1.28 18.73 -2.59
N TYR A 284 0.19 18.02 -2.90
CA TYR A 284 -1.01 18.62 -3.49
C TYR A 284 -1.60 19.74 -2.62
N LYS A 285 -1.61 19.54 -1.30
CA LYS A 285 -2.03 20.53 -0.31
C LYS A 285 -0.95 21.56 0.05
N ARG A 286 0.21 21.52 -0.64
CA ARG A 286 1.32 22.47 -0.49
C ARG A 286 1.82 22.56 0.95
N ILE A 287 1.97 21.41 1.62
CA ILE A 287 2.53 21.30 2.96
C ILE A 287 3.96 20.80 2.83
N PRO A 288 4.96 21.47 3.43
CA PRO A 288 6.33 20.97 3.46
C PRO A 288 6.41 19.55 4.05
N VAL A 289 7.06 18.63 3.35
CA VAL A 289 7.17 17.23 3.76
C VAL A 289 8.55 16.92 4.29
N LEU A 290 8.58 16.33 5.50
CA LEU A 290 9.74 15.66 6.09
C LEU A 290 9.46 14.16 6.13
N ALA A 291 10.30 13.33 5.50
CA ALA A 291 10.07 11.90 5.43
C ALA A 291 11.33 11.07 5.66
N TRP A 292 11.18 9.90 6.30
CA TRP A 292 12.27 8.96 6.48
C TRP A 292 12.63 8.28 5.16
N ALA A 293 13.92 8.33 4.78
CA ALA A 293 14.42 7.75 3.53
C ALA A 293 14.45 6.21 3.59
N LYS A 294 13.27 5.57 3.66
CA LYS A 294 13.11 4.12 3.72
C LYS A 294 12.23 3.59 2.60
N THR A 295 12.58 2.43 2.09
CA THR A 295 11.80 1.64 1.11
C THR A 295 11.37 2.48 -0.10
N ALA A 296 10.06 2.62 -0.36
CA ALA A 296 9.57 3.39 -1.51
C ALA A 296 9.56 4.92 -1.29
N VAL A 297 9.71 5.41 -0.06
CA VAL A 297 9.60 6.85 0.26
C VAL A 297 10.49 7.72 -0.63
N PRO A 298 11.80 7.45 -0.83
CA PRO A 298 12.63 8.28 -1.71
C PRO A 298 12.14 8.32 -3.16
N ALA A 299 11.64 7.19 -3.68
CA ALA A 299 11.11 7.10 -5.05
C ALA A 299 9.80 7.87 -5.19
N THR A 300 8.92 7.82 -4.19
CA THR A 300 7.66 8.58 -4.16
C THR A 300 7.91 10.07 -4.03
N MET A 301 8.89 10.48 -3.23
CA MET A 301 9.29 11.88 -3.08
C MET A 301 9.87 12.46 -4.38
N ASP A 302 10.45 11.66 -5.25
CA ASP A 302 10.97 12.06 -6.58
C ASP A 302 11.86 13.31 -6.53
N GLY A 303 12.72 13.41 -5.51
CA GLY A 303 13.61 14.55 -5.26
C GLY A 303 12.95 15.76 -4.61
N ALA A 304 11.70 15.65 -4.19
CA ALA A 304 10.97 16.72 -3.51
C ALA A 304 11.03 16.60 -1.98
N GLY A 305 10.60 17.66 -1.28
CA GLY A 305 10.56 17.68 0.18
C GLY A 305 11.92 17.55 0.82
N VAL A 306 11.95 17.05 2.06
CA VAL A 306 13.18 16.78 2.81
C VAL A 306 13.20 15.32 3.27
N LEU A 307 14.25 14.59 2.88
CA LEU A 307 14.50 13.23 3.34
C LEU A 307 15.52 13.23 4.48
N TYR A 308 15.20 12.52 5.56
CA TYR A 308 16.17 12.23 6.62
C TYR A 308 16.53 10.74 6.63
N GLU A 309 17.79 10.41 6.89
CA GLU A 309 18.30 9.03 6.83
C GLU A 309 18.26 8.32 8.18
N HIS A 310 18.35 9.07 9.27
CA HIS A 310 18.37 8.53 10.62
C HIS A 310 17.16 9.01 11.42
N ALA A 311 16.47 8.09 12.08
CA ALA A 311 15.35 8.42 12.97
C ALA A 311 15.84 8.90 14.35
N ASP A 312 16.79 9.86 14.35
CA ASP A 312 17.27 10.50 15.56
C ASP A 312 16.34 11.64 15.99
N PRO A 313 15.78 11.60 17.22
CA PRO A 313 14.84 12.62 17.64
C PRO A 313 15.41 14.05 17.66
N GLY A 314 16.70 14.22 17.93
CA GLY A 314 17.34 15.53 17.94
C GLY A 314 17.48 16.13 16.55
N GLU A 315 17.92 15.31 15.60
CA GLU A 315 18.05 15.69 14.19
C GLU A 315 16.69 16.05 13.60
N VAL A 316 15.69 15.16 13.74
CA VAL A 316 14.37 15.39 13.15
C VAL A 316 13.63 16.56 13.80
N ALA A 317 13.74 16.75 15.11
CA ALA A 317 13.16 17.93 15.78
C ALA A 317 13.79 19.23 15.29
N THR A 318 15.10 19.24 15.01
CA THR A 318 15.79 20.41 14.42
C THR A 318 15.33 20.66 12.98
N LEU A 319 15.14 19.59 12.17
CA LEU A 319 14.61 19.73 10.81
C LEU A 319 13.17 20.28 10.82
N ILE A 320 12.32 19.83 11.74
CA ILE A 320 10.97 20.41 11.91
C ILE A 320 11.07 21.91 12.18
N ASP A 321 11.92 22.33 13.13
CA ASP A 321 12.09 23.74 13.48
C ASP A 321 12.57 24.57 12.29
N LEU A 322 13.57 24.10 11.56
CA LEU A 322 14.06 24.76 10.36
C LEU A 322 12.98 24.93 9.28
N VAL A 323 12.22 23.86 9.03
CA VAL A 323 11.16 23.88 8.00
C VAL A 323 10.03 24.81 8.39
N VAL A 324 9.66 24.88 9.67
CA VAL A 324 8.53 25.72 10.13
C VAL A 324 8.95 27.19 10.29
N SER A 325 10.20 27.49 10.67
CA SER A 325 10.65 28.85 10.99
C SER A 325 11.27 29.61 9.82
N ASP A 326 11.78 28.93 8.79
CA ASP A 326 12.45 29.54 7.64
C ASP A 326 11.54 29.55 6.41
N SER A 327 10.91 30.68 6.13
CA SER A 327 9.99 30.87 5.01
C SER A 327 10.65 30.69 3.64
N ASP A 328 11.93 31.06 3.49
CA ASP A 328 12.67 30.87 2.25
C ASP A 328 12.96 29.38 1.98
N LEU A 329 13.23 28.65 3.04
CA LEU A 329 13.40 27.18 2.97
C LEU A 329 12.07 26.51 2.63
N GLN A 330 10.97 26.90 3.29
CA GLN A 330 9.62 26.39 2.96
C GLN A 330 9.30 26.57 1.49
N GLU A 331 9.48 27.78 0.97
CA GLU A 331 9.16 28.07 -0.43
C GLU A 331 10.02 27.24 -1.41
N ARG A 332 11.29 27.00 -1.07
CA ARG A 332 12.15 26.12 -1.87
C ARG A 332 11.66 24.66 -1.83
N ILE A 333 11.26 24.16 -0.66
CA ILE A 333 10.71 22.82 -0.50
C ILE A 333 9.44 22.70 -1.34
N LEU A 334 8.49 23.63 -1.21
CA LEU A 334 7.22 23.62 -1.94
C LEU A 334 7.42 23.65 -3.45
N ARG A 335 8.37 24.44 -3.96
CA ARG A 335 8.72 24.42 -5.40
C ARG A 335 9.20 23.04 -5.87
N THR A 336 9.97 22.30 -5.07
CA THR A 336 10.38 20.94 -5.43
C THR A 336 9.19 19.98 -5.44
N GLN A 337 8.25 20.15 -4.54
CA GLN A 337 7.01 19.37 -4.45
C GLN A 337 6.06 19.65 -5.62
N ASP A 338 5.87 20.93 -5.98
CA ASP A 338 5.10 21.32 -7.17
C ASP A 338 5.68 20.66 -8.44
N ALA A 339 7.00 20.74 -8.63
CA ALA A 339 7.67 20.14 -9.77
C ALA A 339 7.55 18.58 -9.78
N ALA A 340 7.53 17.93 -8.62
CA ALA A 340 7.29 16.49 -8.52
C ALA A 340 5.85 16.14 -8.92
N LEU A 341 4.87 16.90 -8.46
CA LEU A 341 3.47 16.72 -8.87
C LEU A 341 3.26 16.91 -10.37
N GLU A 342 3.90 17.92 -10.97
CA GLU A 342 3.87 18.12 -12.43
C GLU A 342 4.43 16.90 -13.17
N ARG A 343 5.57 16.34 -12.72
CA ARG A 343 6.12 15.12 -13.31
C ARG A 343 5.21 13.90 -13.11
N MET A 344 4.53 13.80 -11.97
CA MET A 344 3.56 12.72 -11.74
C MET A 344 2.32 12.86 -12.61
N ALA A 345 1.77 14.07 -12.73
CA ALA A 345 0.62 14.37 -13.58
C ALA A 345 0.92 14.13 -15.08
N ALA A 346 2.16 14.36 -15.50
CA ALA A 346 2.60 14.08 -16.87
C ALA A 346 2.71 12.57 -17.17
N ARG A 347 2.66 11.70 -16.17
CA ARG A 347 2.67 10.24 -16.36
C ARG A 347 1.26 9.79 -16.74
N ASP A 348 1.01 9.64 -18.03
CA ASP A 348 -0.29 9.16 -18.51
C ASP A 348 -0.40 7.64 -18.31
N LEU A 349 -1.39 7.22 -17.52
CA LEU A 349 -1.66 5.80 -17.27
C LEU A 349 -2.04 5.08 -18.57
N ALA A 350 -2.84 5.71 -19.44
CA ALA A 350 -3.42 5.03 -20.58
C ALA A 350 -2.34 4.55 -21.58
N PRO A 351 -1.44 5.38 -22.13
CA PRO A 351 -0.42 4.90 -23.06
C PRO A 351 0.56 3.94 -22.36
N THR A 352 0.88 4.15 -21.07
CA THR A 352 1.76 3.27 -20.33
C THR A 352 1.14 1.88 -20.17
N LEU A 353 -0.10 1.78 -19.70
CA LEU A 353 -0.80 0.52 -19.53
C LEU A 353 -0.98 -0.23 -20.86
N LEU A 354 -1.42 0.47 -21.91
CA LEU A 354 -1.65 -0.15 -23.21
C LEU A 354 -0.34 -0.66 -23.82
N SER A 355 0.76 0.06 -23.68
CA SER A 355 2.10 -0.40 -24.10
C SER A 355 2.52 -1.68 -23.35
N LEU A 356 2.22 -1.78 -22.03
CA LEU A 356 2.52 -2.97 -21.25
C LEU A 356 1.64 -4.16 -21.67
N VAL A 357 0.35 -3.94 -21.94
CA VAL A 357 -0.56 -4.95 -22.49
C VAL A 357 -0.06 -5.46 -23.84
N ASP A 358 0.34 -4.57 -24.75
CA ASP A 358 0.89 -4.94 -26.06
C ASP A 358 2.21 -5.72 -25.94
N ARG A 359 3.07 -5.32 -25.01
CA ARG A 359 4.32 -6.02 -24.70
C ARG A 359 4.07 -7.45 -24.22
N VAL A 360 3.06 -7.66 -23.37
CA VAL A 360 2.65 -9.00 -22.94
C VAL A 360 2.12 -9.79 -24.13
N ARG A 361 1.27 -9.22 -24.98
CA ARG A 361 0.72 -9.88 -26.17
C ARG A 361 1.78 -10.31 -27.17
N ALA A 362 2.70 -9.44 -27.49
CA ALA A 362 3.76 -9.68 -28.47
C ALA A 362 4.86 -10.62 -27.96
N GLY A 363 5.01 -10.74 -26.65
CA GLY A 363 6.05 -11.56 -26.02
C GLY A 363 5.83 -13.06 -26.18
N PRO A 364 6.88 -13.87 -26.04
CA PRO A 364 6.74 -15.31 -26.03
C PRO A 364 5.89 -15.72 -24.82
N ARG A 365 5.01 -16.69 -25.03
CA ARG A 365 4.16 -17.25 -23.99
C ARG A 365 5.01 -18.10 -23.05
N LEU A 366 4.83 -17.91 -21.75
CA LEU A 366 5.39 -18.82 -20.76
C LEU A 366 4.58 -20.13 -20.79
N ALA A 367 5.25 -21.28 -20.77
CA ALA A 367 4.57 -22.55 -20.62
C ALA A 367 4.00 -22.60 -19.19
N PRO A 368 2.71 -22.94 -19.01
CA PRO A 368 2.17 -23.12 -17.66
C PRO A 368 2.95 -24.25 -17.01
N THR A 369 3.57 -23.97 -15.86
CA THR A 369 4.24 -24.99 -15.07
C THR A 369 3.18 -25.97 -14.53
N ALA A 370 3.40 -27.26 -14.73
CA ALA A 370 2.50 -28.34 -14.30
C ALA A 370 2.37 -28.49 -12.76
N VAL A 371 2.95 -27.55 -12.01
CA VAL A 371 3.14 -27.61 -10.55
C VAL A 371 1.91 -27.16 -9.74
N ALA A 372 0.87 -26.62 -10.38
CA ALA A 372 -0.13 -25.81 -9.70
C ALA A 372 -0.94 -26.53 -8.61
N ARG A 373 -1.36 -27.76 -8.81
CA ARG A 373 -2.36 -28.39 -7.91
C ARG A 373 -1.73 -28.92 -6.62
N ASP A 374 -0.63 -29.64 -6.75
CA ASP A 374 0.07 -30.24 -5.59
C ASP A 374 0.78 -29.15 -4.75
N PHE A 375 1.28 -28.10 -5.40
CA PHE A 375 1.85 -26.94 -4.75
C PHE A 375 0.84 -26.26 -3.79
N TRP A 376 -0.37 -25.95 -4.25
CA TRP A 376 -1.39 -25.30 -3.43
C TRP A 376 -1.98 -26.21 -2.34
N GLN A 377 -2.04 -27.53 -2.57
CA GLN A 377 -2.42 -28.49 -1.54
C GLN A 377 -1.37 -28.57 -0.42
N GLN A 378 -0.08 -28.50 -0.76
CA GLN A 378 1.00 -28.42 0.23
C GLN A 378 0.89 -27.14 1.08
N PHE A 379 0.53 -26.02 0.48
CA PHE A 379 0.33 -24.76 1.19
C PHE A 379 -0.77 -24.86 2.25
N ASP A 380 -1.92 -25.43 1.91
CA ASP A 380 -3.05 -25.52 2.86
C ASP A 380 -2.69 -26.34 4.11
N THR A 381 -1.95 -27.43 3.94
CA THR A 381 -1.52 -28.28 5.07
C THR A 381 -0.36 -27.67 5.85
N THR A 382 0.64 -27.13 5.15
CA THR A 382 1.80 -26.47 5.75
C THR A 382 1.37 -25.19 6.51
N GLU A 383 0.39 -24.46 6.01
CA GLU A 383 -0.18 -23.29 6.68
C GLU A 383 -0.75 -23.63 8.05
N ARG A 384 -1.58 -24.69 8.15
CA ARG A 384 -2.20 -25.08 9.42
C ARG A 384 -1.17 -25.50 10.45
N VAL A 385 -0.15 -26.23 10.03
CA VAL A 385 0.94 -26.68 10.92
C VAL A 385 1.84 -25.51 11.32
N ALA A 386 2.17 -24.61 10.40
CA ALA A 386 2.94 -23.40 10.70
C ALA A 386 2.17 -22.46 11.65
N GLU A 387 0.87 -22.32 11.47
CA GLU A 387 0.00 -21.58 12.38
C GLU A 387 0.03 -22.16 13.80
N LEU A 388 -0.16 -23.49 13.93
CA LEU A 388 -0.09 -24.16 15.24
C LEU A 388 1.27 -23.94 15.92
N ARG A 389 2.37 -23.99 15.16
CA ARG A 389 3.72 -23.76 15.68
C ARG A 389 3.89 -22.35 16.22
N LEU A 390 3.38 -21.34 15.52
CA LEU A 390 3.53 -19.94 15.87
C LEU A 390 2.53 -19.49 16.95
N VAL A 391 1.26 -19.89 16.82
CA VAL A 391 0.16 -19.40 17.67
C VAL A 391 -0.04 -20.27 18.90
N ARG A 392 0.21 -21.59 18.78
CA ARG A 392 0.02 -22.58 19.84
C ARG A 392 1.15 -23.60 19.91
N PRO A 393 2.37 -23.19 20.27
CA PRO A 393 3.56 -24.04 20.23
C PRO A 393 3.43 -25.28 21.13
N ALA A 394 2.64 -25.22 22.21
CA ALA A 394 2.37 -26.37 23.05
C ALA A 394 1.55 -27.44 22.30
N ILE A 395 0.52 -27.04 21.57
CA ILE A 395 -0.29 -27.94 20.73
C ILE A 395 0.53 -28.49 19.59
N TYR A 396 1.34 -27.64 18.93
CA TYR A 396 2.25 -28.11 17.87
C TYR A 396 3.20 -29.21 18.37
N ARG A 397 3.78 -29.04 19.54
CA ARG A 397 4.68 -30.06 20.16
C ARG A 397 3.94 -31.34 20.54
N ALA A 398 2.66 -31.26 20.82
CA ALA A 398 1.81 -32.40 21.15
C ALA A 398 1.30 -33.17 19.92
N LEU A 399 1.51 -32.63 18.67
CA LEU A 399 1.11 -33.35 17.46
C LEU A 399 1.83 -34.70 17.36
N PRO A 400 1.13 -35.75 16.87
CA PRO A 400 1.73 -37.06 16.63
C PRO A 400 2.96 -36.95 15.74
N THR A 401 4.01 -37.72 16.04
CA THR A 401 5.27 -37.70 15.29
C THR A 401 5.08 -38.06 13.80
N ALA A 402 4.12 -38.94 13.50
CA ALA A 402 3.75 -39.30 12.14
C ALA A 402 3.20 -38.10 11.33
N THR A 403 2.41 -37.26 11.98
CA THR A 403 1.87 -36.03 11.33
C THR A 403 2.97 -34.98 11.11
N ARG A 404 4.01 -34.99 11.94
CA ARG A 404 5.19 -34.14 11.79
C ARG A 404 6.18 -34.66 10.74
N ALA A 405 6.24 -36.00 10.56
CA ALA A 405 7.16 -36.68 9.68
C ALA A 405 6.61 -36.86 8.24
N SER A 406 5.31 -36.66 7.98
CA SER A 406 4.70 -36.88 6.67
C SER A 406 5.02 -35.76 5.67
N GLY A 407 6.30 -35.44 5.49
CA GLY A 407 6.82 -34.61 4.42
C GLY A 407 6.51 -33.10 4.55
N ILE A 408 5.90 -32.66 5.65
CA ILE A 408 5.74 -31.24 5.94
C ILE A 408 7.05 -30.75 6.56
N THR A 409 8.05 -30.60 5.72
CA THR A 409 9.26 -29.86 6.08
C THR A 409 8.86 -28.39 6.18
N VAL A 410 8.88 -27.86 7.38
CA VAL A 410 8.63 -26.46 7.70
C VAL A 410 9.88 -25.64 7.43
#